data_f13209e944a1032647120db263478205
#
_entry.id   f13209e944a1032647120db263478205
#
_cell.length_a   1.000
_cell.length_b   1.000
_cell.length_c   1.000
_cell.angle_alpha   90.00
_cell.angle_beta   90.00
_cell.angle_gamma   90.00
#
_symmetry.space_group_name_H-M   'P 1'
#
loop_
_entity.id
_entity.type
_entity.pdbx_description
1 polymer ?
#
loop_
_entity_poly.entity_id
_entity_poly.type
_entity_poly.pdbx_seq_one_letter_code
_entity_poly.pdbx_strand_id
1 'polypeptide(L)'
;VYNDGPSGLVSGGSGITEPFFSNYEEIARGSMHVLFRARRYGRWYVLKGIRDELRANPLYDEWLYKEYSVGVSLDHPAIVRVESLEDDNVVGRCIVMEWVEGQTLDQWRQGKSAADVRAMFSQLLDAVDYLHHHGIYHHDLKPSNILVTSDGRLKLIDFGLSDGPQYAAFKHSAGSDGFAAPEQKAGTTADHRADIYALGCILKSLTGRRYRHAARCAMREDPQKRPQSVAALRRLMHPRWWISLLVLLLLAAAVFPVLFPLPIVHSFVLPSGQTVYYRVLQHVPQRQVALVYTGADNQECPGGLEMLQGHLDIPPTIRHLGLDYDLVEIGEHSFHNQSFITGVTLPEGLLRIGTGAFAGCPAIKDTLVIPHSLRVIGNDVFTDCSGIPVVQWLADSCVAAEKDMQCFYRCLSMRKVEIGPGVTVSPSQMFSNNRVLESVYFADGVQTIGKDAFAMDSSLIDVRWPSTLRVIEHAAFYECDLREIVFPDSLQVVGTYSFAYNERLRRIALGPAVSFVGTYAFADCYELEEVTVKASVPPQVVVTSFDGMPDGVVLHVPEASVDAYRRDPVWNRFVVVGY
;
A
#
# COMPACT_ATOMS: atom_id res chain seq x y z
N VAL A 1 -21.79 -21.49 -9.58
CA VAL A 1 -21.82 -22.88 -9.98
C VAL A 1 -20.43 -23.43 -9.76
N TYR A 2 -20.18 -24.03 -8.64
CA TYR A 2 -19.74 -25.37 -8.36
C TYR A 2 -19.62 -25.55 -6.85
N ASN A 3 -20.47 -26.43 -6.39
CA ASN A 3 -20.51 -27.06 -5.08
C ASN A 3 -19.52 -28.22 -5.12
N ASP A 4 -18.80 -28.48 -4.03
CA ASP A 4 -18.78 -29.74 -3.30
C ASP A 4 -17.59 -29.75 -2.33
N GLY A 5 -17.91 -29.90 -1.03
CA GLY A 5 -16.97 -30.27 -0.01
C GLY A 5 -16.70 -31.79 -0.02
N PRO A 6 -15.74 -32.22 0.78
CA PRO A 6 -16.05 -33.29 1.70
C PRO A 6 -15.66 -33.00 3.16
N SER A 7 -16.64 -33.33 4.02
CA SER A 7 -16.50 -33.62 5.44
C SER A 7 -15.47 -34.74 5.68
N GLY A 8 -14.55 -34.49 6.57
CA GLY A 8 -13.63 -35.49 7.13
C GLY A 8 -13.19 -35.07 8.52
N LEU A 9 -13.95 -35.49 9.53
CA LEU A 9 -13.54 -35.51 10.93
C LEU A 9 -12.29 -36.37 11.10
N VAL A 10 -11.22 -35.77 11.61
CA VAL A 10 -10.17 -36.53 12.31
C VAL A 10 -9.93 -35.85 13.67
N SER A 11 -10.20 -36.61 14.67
CA SER A 11 -10.02 -36.36 16.09
C SER A 11 -8.55 -36.35 16.50
N GLY A 12 -8.21 -35.41 17.40
CA GLY A 12 -7.28 -35.68 18.50
C GLY A 12 -5.80 -35.63 18.19
N GLY A 13 -5.21 -34.48 18.40
CA GLY A 13 -3.79 -34.32 18.65
C GLY A 13 -3.55 -32.98 19.36
N SER A 14 -3.29 -33.03 20.67
CA SER A 14 -2.81 -31.88 21.45
C SER A 14 -1.40 -31.49 20.97
N GLY A 15 -1.31 -30.84 19.82
CA GLY A 15 -0.11 -30.17 19.38
C GLY A 15 -0.03 -28.82 20.08
N ILE A 16 1.01 -28.63 20.85
CA ILE A 16 1.42 -27.32 21.37
C ILE A 16 1.71 -26.45 20.15
N THR A 17 0.71 -25.68 19.71
CA THR A 17 0.95 -24.62 18.73
C THR A 17 1.73 -23.53 19.43
N GLU A 18 3.01 -23.39 19.10
CA GLU A 18 3.81 -22.25 19.60
C GLU A 18 3.11 -20.94 19.24
N PRO A 19 3.09 -19.95 20.15
CA PRO A 19 2.41 -18.70 19.91
C PRO A 19 2.99 -18.01 18.69
N PHE A 20 2.16 -17.68 17.71
CA PHE A 20 2.51 -16.90 16.52
C PHE A 20 3.14 -15.55 16.86
N PHE A 21 2.83 -15.04 18.03
CA PHE A 21 3.35 -13.81 18.59
C PHE A 21 4.23 -14.09 19.83
N SER A 22 5.10 -13.15 20.14
CA SER A 22 5.98 -13.17 21.31
C SER A 22 5.98 -11.80 21.99
N ASN A 23 6.54 -11.72 23.21
CA ASN A 23 6.68 -10.47 23.95
C ASN A 23 5.36 -9.71 24.14
N TYR A 24 4.35 -10.41 24.63
CA TYR A 24 3.04 -9.80 24.91
C TYR A 24 3.14 -8.80 26.06
N GLU A 25 2.54 -7.64 25.86
CA GLU A 25 2.41 -6.59 26.84
C GLU A 25 1.01 -5.99 26.76
N GLU A 26 0.26 -6.07 27.85
CA GLU A 26 -1.06 -5.44 27.91
C GLU A 26 -0.89 -3.92 27.93
N ILE A 27 -1.44 -3.23 26.93
CA ILE A 27 -1.31 -1.78 26.76
C ILE A 27 -2.58 -1.02 27.19
N ALA A 28 -3.73 -1.67 27.13
CA ALA A 28 -4.98 -1.08 27.59
C ALA A 28 -6.04 -2.17 27.87
N ARG A 29 -6.92 -1.87 28.83
CA ARG A 29 -8.07 -2.71 29.18
C ARG A 29 -9.32 -1.85 29.25
N GLY A 30 -10.21 -2.03 28.29
CA GLY A 30 -11.52 -1.37 28.24
C GLY A 30 -12.61 -2.18 28.94
N SER A 31 -13.86 -1.75 28.79
CA SER A 31 -15.03 -2.44 29.31
C SER A 31 -15.28 -3.79 28.63
N MET A 32 -15.02 -3.90 27.33
CA MET A 32 -15.27 -5.10 26.51
C MET A 32 -14.01 -5.70 25.91
N HIS A 33 -13.03 -4.89 25.58
CA HIS A 33 -11.82 -5.29 24.87
C HIS A 33 -10.58 -5.18 25.75
N VAL A 34 -9.59 -6.00 25.43
CA VAL A 34 -8.22 -5.90 25.93
C VAL A 34 -7.29 -5.71 24.75
N LEU A 35 -6.33 -4.82 24.89
CA LEU A 35 -5.33 -4.53 23.89
C LEU A 35 -3.97 -5.00 24.39
N PHE A 36 -3.32 -5.84 23.58
CA PHE A 36 -1.94 -6.22 23.77
C PHE A 36 -1.07 -5.67 22.63
N ARG A 37 0.15 -5.28 22.93
CA ARG A 37 1.18 -5.27 21.92
C ARG A 37 1.96 -6.58 21.98
N ALA A 38 2.26 -7.12 20.81
CA ALA A 38 3.03 -8.35 20.70
C ALA A 38 3.93 -8.30 19.46
N ARG A 39 4.95 -9.14 19.43
CA ARG A 39 5.97 -9.11 18.38
C ARG A 39 5.83 -10.33 17.49
N ARG A 40 5.82 -10.10 16.15
CA ARG A 40 5.84 -11.14 15.13
C ARG A 40 6.84 -10.76 14.04
N TYR A 41 7.73 -11.65 13.69
CA TYR A 41 8.81 -11.41 12.69
C TYR A 41 9.60 -10.13 12.93
N GLY A 42 9.91 -9.83 14.18
CA GLY A 42 10.68 -8.66 14.55
C GLY A 42 9.89 -7.33 14.57
N ARG A 43 8.63 -7.30 14.14
CA ARG A 43 7.74 -6.12 14.16
C ARG A 43 6.75 -6.19 15.31
N TRP A 44 6.36 -5.03 15.81
CA TRP A 44 5.31 -4.90 16.80
C TRP A 44 3.93 -4.79 16.14
N TYR A 45 2.94 -5.40 16.76
CA TYR A 45 1.51 -5.38 16.39
C TYR A 45 0.67 -5.07 17.61
N VAL A 46 -0.55 -4.62 17.37
CA VAL A 46 -1.60 -4.53 18.37
C VAL A 46 -2.55 -5.69 18.15
N LEU A 47 -2.82 -6.43 19.22
CA LEU A 47 -3.83 -7.48 19.26
C LEU A 47 -5.00 -6.96 20.08
N LYS A 48 -6.16 -6.77 19.43
CA LYS A 48 -7.41 -6.36 20.06
C LYS A 48 -8.30 -7.58 20.25
N GLY A 49 -8.38 -8.07 21.47
CA GLY A 49 -9.22 -9.22 21.82
C GLY A 49 -10.37 -8.84 22.75
N ILE A 50 -11.26 -9.80 22.95
CA ILE A 50 -12.36 -9.69 23.92
C ILE A 50 -11.84 -10.09 25.31
N ARG A 51 -12.26 -9.38 26.34
CA ARG A 51 -11.93 -9.74 27.72
C ARG A 51 -12.38 -11.17 28.05
N ASP A 52 -11.59 -11.89 28.84
CA ASP A 52 -11.78 -13.31 29.15
C ASP A 52 -13.20 -13.58 29.70
N GLU A 53 -13.69 -12.67 30.54
CA GLU A 53 -15.01 -12.82 31.19
C GLU A 53 -16.17 -12.72 30.18
N LEU A 54 -15.94 -12.18 28.99
CA LEU A 54 -16.95 -11.92 27.97
C LEU A 54 -16.85 -12.88 26.76
N ARG A 55 -15.77 -13.63 26.62
CA ARG A 55 -15.54 -14.54 25.48
C ARG A 55 -16.58 -15.65 25.32
N ALA A 56 -17.24 -16.04 26.44
CA ALA A 56 -18.27 -17.07 26.37
C ALA A 56 -19.58 -16.62 25.68
N ASN A 57 -19.76 -15.34 25.47
CA ASN A 57 -20.94 -14.81 24.80
C ASN A 57 -20.69 -14.55 23.31
N PRO A 58 -21.35 -15.29 22.40
CA PRO A 58 -21.13 -15.19 20.95
C PRO A 58 -21.34 -13.79 20.36
N LEU A 59 -22.14 -12.95 21.02
CA LEU A 59 -22.40 -11.57 20.54
C LEU A 59 -21.13 -10.73 20.47
N TYR A 60 -20.18 -10.92 21.40
CA TYR A 60 -18.94 -10.16 21.40
C TYR A 60 -18.00 -10.61 20.28
N ASP A 61 -18.03 -11.88 19.94
CA ASP A 61 -17.26 -12.44 18.82
C ASP A 61 -17.79 -11.93 17.47
N GLU A 62 -19.10 -11.87 17.30
CA GLU A 62 -19.75 -11.27 16.15
C GLU A 62 -19.38 -9.78 16.00
N TRP A 63 -19.30 -9.06 17.11
CA TRP A 63 -18.88 -7.66 17.10
C TRP A 63 -17.41 -7.50 16.70
N LEU A 64 -16.53 -8.33 17.25
CA LEU A 64 -15.12 -8.33 16.87
C LEU A 64 -14.94 -8.63 15.38
N TYR A 65 -15.68 -9.61 14.84
CA TYR A 65 -15.67 -9.94 13.42
C TYR A 65 -16.17 -8.77 12.55
N LYS A 66 -17.23 -8.10 12.99
CA LYS A 66 -17.74 -6.92 12.27
C LYS A 66 -16.72 -5.78 12.27
N GLU A 67 -16.08 -5.50 13.40
CA GLU A 67 -15.01 -4.51 13.49
C GLU A 67 -13.84 -4.86 12.55
N TYR A 68 -13.42 -6.12 12.55
CA TYR A 68 -12.41 -6.61 11.62
C TYR A 68 -12.83 -6.42 10.17
N SER A 69 -14.03 -6.82 9.78
CA SER A 69 -14.50 -6.77 8.40
C SER A 69 -14.55 -5.34 7.83
N VAL A 70 -14.85 -4.37 8.69
CA VAL A 70 -14.76 -2.94 8.34
C VAL A 70 -13.29 -2.52 8.25
N GLY A 71 -12.51 -2.79 9.30
CA GLY A 71 -11.13 -2.32 9.39
C GLY A 71 -10.22 -2.84 8.27
N VAL A 72 -10.37 -4.11 7.89
CA VAL A 72 -9.55 -4.73 6.83
C VAL A 72 -9.84 -4.16 5.44
N SER A 73 -11.03 -3.58 5.24
CA SER A 73 -11.40 -2.94 3.96
C SER A 73 -10.86 -1.53 3.80
N LEU A 74 -10.29 -0.94 4.86
CA LEU A 74 -9.81 0.43 4.87
C LEU A 74 -8.32 0.50 4.53
N ASP A 75 -8.00 1.30 3.50
CA ASP A 75 -6.61 1.60 3.12
C ASP A 75 -6.43 3.11 3.00
N HIS A 76 -5.97 3.73 4.09
CA HIS A 76 -5.73 5.17 4.14
C HIS A 76 -4.56 5.48 5.08
N PRO A 77 -3.59 6.34 4.70
CA PRO A 77 -2.39 6.60 5.49
C PRO A 77 -2.65 7.12 6.90
N ALA A 78 -3.75 7.84 7.11
CA ALA A 78 -4.14 8.39 8.41
C ALA A 78 -5.12 7.48 9.19
N ILE A 79 -5.31 6.23 8.76
CA ILE A 79 -6.10 5.22 9.45
C ILE A 79 -5.18 4.08 9.88
N VAL A 80 -5.41 3.47 11.05
CA VAL A 80 -4.68 2.29 11.47
C VAL A 80 -4.98 1.11 10.55
N ARG A 81 -3.94 0.42 10.11
CA ARG A 81 -4.10 -0.75 9.26
C ARG A 81 -4.49 -1.96 10.08
N VAL A 82 -5.57 -2.59 9.70
CA VAL A 82 -5.99 -3.91 10.19
C VAL A 82 -5.44 -4.96 9.25
N GLU A 83 -4.74 -5.96 9.80
CA GLU A 83 -4.05 -6.97 8.99
C GLU A 83 -4.84 -8.27 8.90
N SER A 84 -5.27 -8.81 10.04
CA SER A 84 -5.94 -10.10 10.11
C SER A 84 -6.85 -10.22 11.32
N LEU A 85 -7.70 -11.25 11.29
CA LEU A 85 -8.40 -11.76 12.46
C LEU A 85 -7.84 -13.16 12.74
N GLU A 86 -7.32 -13.37 13.93
CA GLU A 86 -6.60 -14.59 14.29
C GLU A 86 -7.07 -15.13 15.66
N ASP A 87 -6.86 -16.41 15.87
CA ASP A 87 -7.02 -17.04 17.17
C ASP A 87 -5.64 -17.18 17.83
N ASP A 88 -5.38 -16.34 18.82
CA ASP A 88 -4.12 -16.29 19.56
C ASP A 88 -4.23 -17.00 20.91
N ASN A 89 -3.18 -17.69 21.32
CA ASN A 89 -3.19 -18.51 22.55
C ASN A 89 -3.26 -17.68 23.83
N VAL A 90 -2.84 -16.41 23.80
CA VAL A 90 -2.82 -15.51 24.95
C VAL A 90 -4.04 -14.59 24.95
N VAL A 91 -4.33 -14.00 23.78
CA VAL A 91 -5.39 -12.97 23.65
C VAL A 91 -6.73 -13.59 23.24
N GLY A 92 -6.74 -14.86 22.79
CA GLY A 92 -7.89 -15.49 22.16
C GLY A 92 -8.16 -14.92 20.79
N ARG A 93 -9.41 -14.99 20.33
CA ARG A 93 -9.76 -14.39 19.03
C ARG A 93 -9.54 -12.89 19.06
N CYS A 94 -8.71 -12.40 18.16
CA CYS A 94 -8.26 -11.01 18.17
C CYS A 94 -8.06 -10.44 16.78
N ILE A 95 -8.25 -9.14 16.65
CA ILE A 95 -7.89 -8.35 15.48
C ILE A 95 -6.42 -7.98 15.60
N VAL A 96 -5.65 -8.30 14.59
CA VAL A 96 -4.24 -7.92 14.45
C VAL A 96 -4.15 -6.61 13.67
N MET A 97 -3.48 -5.62 14.24
CA MET A 97 -3.33 -4.29 13.65
C MET A 97 -1.88 -3.84 13.70
N GLU A 98 -1.52 -2.89 12.84
CA GLU A 98 -0.21 -2.24 12.91
C GLU A 98 0.01 -1.60 14.28
N TRP A 99 1.24 -1.72 14.83
CA TRP A 99 1.67 -0.93 15.98
C TRP A 99 2.01 0.49 15.54
N VAL A 100 1.37 1.47 16.13
CA VAL A 100 1.64 2.89 15.90
C VAL A 100 2.41 3.45 17.09
N GLU A 101 3.66 3.81 16.86
CA GLU A 101 4.46 4.52 17.85
C GLU A 101 4.14 6.02 17.80
N GLY A 102 3.34 6.49 18.76
CA GLY A 102 2.85 7.87 18.76
C GLY A 102 2.27 8.30 20.10
N GLN A 103 1.88 9.56 20.16
CA GLN A 103 1.20 10.18 21.29
C GLN A 103 -0.27 10.41 20.93
N THR A 104 -1.16 10.46 21.92
CA THR A 104 -2.53 10.89 21.68
C THR A 104 -2.56 12.36 21.23
N LEU A 105 -3.61 12.76 20.52
CA LEU A 105 -3.75 14.12 19.99
C LEU A 105 -3.67 15.19 21.08
N ASP A 106 -4.19 14.92 22.28
CA ASP A 106 -4.11 15.84 23.42
C ASP A 106 -2.69 15.99 23.95
N GLN A 107 -1.93 14.92 24.02
CA GLN A 107 -0.51 14.94 24.42
C GLN A 107 0.33 15.67 23.37
N TRP A 108 0.11 15.32 22.09
CA TRP A 108 0.81 15.93 20.98
C TRP A 108 0.58 17.44 20.87
N ARG A 109 -0.62 17.93 21.20
CA ARG A 109 -1.01 19.33 21.06
C ARG A 109 -0.13 20.29 21.86
N GLN A 110 0.47 19.85 22.95
CA GLN A 110 1.27 20.69 23.84
C GLN A 110 2.51 21.24 23.12
N GLY A 111 2.67 22.57 23.11
CA GLY A 111 3.81 23.24 22.49
C GLY A 111 3.81 23.31 20.96
N LYS A 112 2.73 22.86 20.28
CA LYS A 112 2.65 22.88 18.81
C LYS A 112 2.15 24.23 18.28
N SER A 113 2.70 24.63 17.12
CA SER A 113 2.30 25.84 16.42
C SER A 113 0.88 25.73 15.82
N ALA A 114 0.28 26.86 15.49
CA ALA A 114 -1.02 26.88 14.80
C ALA A 114 -0.95 26.29 13.37
N ALA A 115 0.24 26.26 12.76
CA ALA A 115 0.46 25.64 11.46
C ALA A 115 0.45 24.11 11.59
N ASP A 116 1.18 23.57 12.58
CA ASP A 116 1.22 22.13 12.86
C ASP A 116 -0.18 21.61 13.18
N VAL A 117 -0.92 22.32 14.05
CA VAL A 117 -2.29 21.95 14.41
C VAL A 117 -3.21 21.94 13.19
N ARG A 118 -3.06 22.90 12.28
CA ARG A 118 -3.87 22.93 11.05
C ARG A 118 -3.52 21.78 10.11
N ALA A 119 -2.24 21.49 9.94
CA ALA A 119 -1.79 20.36 9.12
C ALA A 119 -2.30 19.04 9.69
N MET A 120 -2.22 18.88 11.01
CA MET A 120 -2.73 17.69 11.71
C MET A 120 -4.25 17.54 11.58
N PHE A 121 -4.99 18.64 11.80
CA PHE A 121 -6.44 18.62 11.64
C PHE A 121 -6.88 18.36 10.19
N SER A 122 -6.08 18.78 9.21
CA SER A 122 -6.32 18.45 7.80
C SER A 122 -6.23 16.94 7.55
N GLN A 123 -5.22 16.26 8.11
CA GLN A 123 -5.11 14.80 8.02
C GLN A 123 -6.31 14.08 8.67
N LEU A 124 -6.80 14.62 9.81
CA LEU A 124 -8.00 14.08 10.45
C LEU A 124 -9.24 14.25 9.55
N LEU A 125 -9.39 15.42 8.93
CA LEU A 125 -10.47 15.65 7.98
C LEU A 125 -10.38 14.70 6.78
N ASP A 126 -9.17 14.46 6.26
CA ASP A 126 -8.96 13.53 5.14
C ASP A 126 -9.37 12.10 5.52
N ALA A 127 -8.98 11.65 6.71
CA ALA A 127 -9.35 10.33 7.22
C ALA A 127 -10.87 10.17 7.39
N VAL A 128 -11.54 11.16 8.00
CA VAL A 128 -13.00 11.09 8.21
C VAL A 128 -13.76 11.23 6.91
N ASP A 129 -13.29 12.05 5.98
CA ASP A 129 -13.88 12.18 4.65
C ASP A 129 -13.78 10.87 3.86
N TYR A 130 -12.63 10.19 3.96
CA TYR A 130 -12.43 8.85 3.40
C TYR A 130 -13.43 7.84 3.96
N LEU A 131 -13.60 7.79 5.29
CA LEU A 131 -14.59 6.90 5.93
C LEU A 131 -16.01 7.17 5.43
N HIS A 132 -16.41 8.45 5.38
CA HIS A 132 -17.74 8.85 4.93
C HIS A 132 -18.03 8.48 3.47
N HIS A 133 -17.02 8.57 2.58
CA HIS A 133 -17.15 8.13 1.19
C HIS A 133 -17.33 6.62 1.05
N HIS A 134 -16.86 5.84 2.03
CA HIS A 134 -17.09 4.38 2.10
C HIS A 134 -18.37 4.00 2.88
N GLY A 135 -19.19 4.99 3.25
CA GLY A 135 -20.41 4.73 4.03
C GLY A 135 -20.16 4.33 5.49
N ILE A 136 -18.95 4.57 5.99
CA ILE A 136 -18.55 4.23 7.36
C ILE A 136 -18.53 5.50 8.19
N TYR A 137 -19.22 5.45 9.34
CA TYR A 137 -19.29 6.54 10.30
C TYR A 137 -18.59 6.13 11.60
N HIS A 138 -17.67 6.96 12.09
CA HIS A 138 -16.83 6.59 13.22
C HIS A 138 -17.56 6.61 14.57
N HIS A 139 -18.41 7.60 14.78
CA HIS A 139 -19.29 7.81 15.94
C HIS A 139 -18.62 7.87 17.34
N ASP A 140 -17.29 7.70 17.45
CA ASP A 140 -16.52 7.86 18.69
C ASP A 140 -15.22 8.64 18.44
N LEU A 141 -15.29 9.69 17.62
CA LEU A 141 -14.16 10.57 17.38
C LEU A 141 -13.83 11.39 18.64
N LYS A 142 -12.63 11.16 19.16
CA LYS A 142 -12.09 11.86 20.35
C LYS A 142 -10.55 11.85 20.28
N PRO A 143 -9.88 12.79 20.99
CA PRO A 143 -8.43 12.88 20.95
C PRO A 143 -7.68 11.60 21.37
N SER A 144 -8.24 10.78 22.26
CA SER A 144 -7.63 9.51 22.68
C SER A 144 -7.64 8.44 21.58
N ASN A 145 -8.54 8.55 20.60
CA ASN A 145 -8.62 7.64 19.45
C ASN A 145 -7.80 8.13 18.24
N ILE A 146 -6.97 9.15 18.46
CA ILE A 146 -6.13 9.76 17.42
C ILE A 146 -4.69 9.75 17.92
N LEU A 147 -3.83 8.98 17.27
CA LEU A 147 -2.39 8.97 17.54
C LEU A 147 -1.66 9.87 16.54
N VAL A 148 -0.59 10.49 17.02
CA VAL A 148 0.31 11.27 16.20
C VAL A 148 1.71 10.74 16.37
N THR A 149 2.30 10.29 15.29
CA THR A 149 3.65 9.74 15.24
C THR A 149 4.72 10.83 15.35
N SER A 150 5.95 10.45 15.63
CA SER A 150 7.08 11.39 15.77
C SER A 150 7.37 12.19 14.50
N ASP A 151 7.07 11.62 13.33
CA ASP A 151 7.20 12.27 12.01
C ASP A 151 5.97 13.10 11.61
N GLY A 152 5.00 13.28 12.51
CA GLY A 152 3.84 14.16 12.33
C GLY A 152 2.72 13.57 11.49
N ARG A 153 2.67 12.24 11.34
CA ARG A 153 1.53 11.55 10.70
C ARG A 153 0.45 11.25 11.73
N LEU A 154 -0.79 11.43 11.32
CA LEU A 154 -1.96 11.06 12.10
C LEU A 154 -2.32 9.58 11.82
N LYS A 155 -2.73 8.88 12.86
CA LYS A 155 -3.36 7.57 12.78
C LYS A 155 -4.64 7.56 13.61
N LEU A 156 -5.77 7.41 12.95
CA LEU A 156 -7.06 7.20 13.58
C LEU A 156 -7.14 5.72 13.98
N ILE A 157 -7.40 5.50 15.25
CA ILE A 157 -7.53 4.17 15.84
C ILE A 157 -8.95 3.96 16.37
N ASP A 158 -9.35 2.72 16.53
CA ASP A 158 -10.61 2.29 17.14
C ASP A 158 -11.85 2.78 16.36
N PHE A 159 -12.22 2.01 15.34
CA PHE A 159 -13.45 2.20 14.57
C PHE A 159 -14.62 1.70 15.38
N GLY A 160 -15.04 2.51 16.35
CA GLY A 160 -16.17 2.21 17.22
C GLY A 160 -17.43 1.97 16.41
N LEU A 161 -17.64 0.76 16.03
CA LEU A 161 -18.76 0.24 15.25
C LEU A 161 -20.09 0.72 15.74
N SER A 162 -20.80 1.37 14.91
CA SER A 162 -21.92 2.18 15.36
C SER A 162 -23.20 2.05 14.57
N ASP A 163 -23.36 1.09 13.72
CA ASP A 163 -24.61 0.94 12.99
C ASP A 163 -25.50 -0.15 13.57
N GLY A 164 -26.22 0.19 14.68
CA GLY A 164 -27.30 -0.62 15.18
C GLY A 164 -27.88 -0.07 16.49
N PRO A 165 -29.22 -0.01 16.64
CA PRO A 165 -29.87 0.48 17.87
C PRO A 165 -29.53 -0.36 19.10
N GLN A 166 -29.04 -1.59 18.93
CA GLN A 166 -28.62 -2.47 20.04
C GLN A 166 -27.25 -2.03 20.63
N TYR A 167 -26.43 -1.28 19.91
CA TYR A 167 -25.13 -0.79 20.36
C TYR A 167 -25.20 0.50 21.18
N ALA A 168 -26.23 1.31 20.97
CA ALA A 168 -26.43 2.56 21.70
C ALA A 168 -26.60 2.34 23.23
N ALA A 169 -27.23 1.24 23.65
CA ALA A 169 -27.46 0.92 25.04
C ALA A 169 -26.18 0.61 25.85
N PHE A 170 -25.11 0.11 25.18
CA PHE A 170 -23.87 -0.24 25.85
C PHE A 170 -22.84 0.91 25.90
N LYS A 171 -22.99 1.93 25.05
CA LYS A 171 -22.11 3.13 25.04
C LYS A 171 -22.37 4.07 26.25
N HIS A 172 -23.49 3.98 26.92
CA HIS A 172 -23.82 4.88 28.02
C HIS A 172 -22.98 4.68 29.29
N SER A 173 -22.15 3.64 29.38
CA SER A 173 -21.34 3.37 30.57
C SER A 173 -19.87 3.81 30.50
N ALA A 174 -19.38 4.33 29.41
CA ALA A 174 -17.97 4.71 29.26
C ALA A 174 -17.81 6.16 28.78
N GLY A 175 -18.00 7.12 29.65
CA GLY A 175 -17.33 8.41 29.83
C GLY A 175 -16.75 9.22 28.67
N SER A 176 -17.33 9.22 27.46
CA SER A 176 -16.90 10.11 26.36
C SER A 176 -17.72 11.41 26.31
N ASP A 177 -18.05 12.01 27.45
CA ASP A 177 -19.07 13.06 27.59
C ASP A 177 -18.82 14.38 26.85
N GLY A 178 -17.62 14.63 26.37
CA GLY A 178 -17.28 15.90 25.73
C GLY A 178 -17.42 15.95 24.20
N PHE A 179 -17.35 14.82 23.49
CA PHE A 179 -17.26 14.76 22.02
C PHE A 179 -18.47 14.12 21.35
N ALA A 180 -19.29 13.37 22.10
CA ALA A 180 -20.51 12.74 21.58
C ALA A 180 -21.56 13.78 21.22
N ALA A 181 -22.18 13.61 20.05
CA ALA A 181 -23.24 14.48 19.56
C ALA A 181 -24.54 14.35 20.39
N PRO A 182 -25.38 15.41 20.46
CA PRO A 182 -26.62 15.39 21.22
C PRO A 182 -27.55 14.23 20.89
N GLU A 183 -27.70 13.88 19.62
CA GLU A 183 -28.51 12.74 19.14
C GLU A 183 -27.96 11.38 19.62
N GLN A 184 -26.64 11.26 19.71
CA GLN A 184 -26.02 10.05 20.27
C GLN A 184 -26.31 9.91 21.76
N LYS A 185 -26.27 11.03 22.52
CA LYS A 185 -26.60 11.06 23.94
C LYS A 185 -28.08 10.80 24.18
N ALA A 186 -28.95 11.23 23.29
CA ALA A 186 -30.37 10.98 23.34
C ALA A 186 -30.77 9.54 22.93
N GLY A 187 -29.81 8.72 22.47
CA GLY A 187 -30.07 7.36 22.01
C GLY A 187 -30.87 7.28 20.69
N THR A 188 -30.91 8.36 19.91
CA THR A 188 -31.55 8.38 18.60
C THR A 188 -30.58 7.94 17.51
N THR A 189 -31.08 7.60 16.32
CA THR A 189 -30.24 7.22 15.19
C THR A 189 -29.31 8.38 14.79
N ALA A 190 -28.01 8.13 14.85
CA ALA A 190 -26.97 9.07 14.46
C ALA A 190 -26.45 8.69 13.05
N ASP A 191 -26.18 9.69 12.23
CA ASP A 191 -25.53 9.53 10.93
C ASP A 191 -24.14 10.19 10.90
N HIS A 192 -23.53 10.31 9.72
CA HIS A 192 -22.22 10.96 9.51
C HIS A 192 -22.08 12.35 10.16
N ARG A 193 -23.19 13.03 10.46
CA ARG A 193 -23.18 14.38 11.08
C ARG A 193 -22.86 14.33 12.58
N ALA A 194 -22.88 13.15 13.19
CA ALA A 194 -22.34 12.97 14.54
C ALA A 194 -20.80 13.11 14.53
N ASP A 195 -20.12 12.58 13.50
CA ASP A 195 -18.69 12.78 13.31
C ASP A 195 -18.34 14.25 13.04
N ILE A 196 -19.19 14.97 12.28
CA ILE A 196 -19.03 16.42 12.07
C ILE A 196 -19.10 17.18 13.40
N TYR A 197 -19.99 16.80 14.30
CA TYR A 197 -20.08 17.38 15.65
C TYR A 197 -18.78 17.12 16.44
N ALA A 198 -18.31 15.89 16.46
CA ALA A 198 -17.07 15.49 17.15
C ALA A 198 -15.84 16.22 16.57
N LEU A 199 -15.74 16.37 15.24
CA LEU A 199 -14.72 17.19 14.57
C LEU A 199 -14.80 18.66 15.02
N GLY A 200 -16.00 19.18 15.21
CA GLY A 200 -16.20 20.53 15.76
C GLY A 200 -15.66 20.69 17.18
N CYS A 201 -15.89 19.70 18.03
CA CYS A 201 -15.37 19.65 19.40
C CYS A 201 -13.84 19.57 19.41
N ILE A 202 -13.26 18.69 18.60
CA ILE A 202 -11.81 18.54 18.44
C ILE A 202 -11.20 19.85 17.89
N LEU A 203 -11.80 20.45 16.85
CA LEU A 203 -11.36 21.72 16.31
C LEU A 203 -11.33 22.82 17.35
N LYS A 204 -12.37 22.91 18.18
CA LYS A 204 -12.48 23.88 19.29
C LYS A 204 -11.36 23.67 20.32
N SER A 205 -11.11 22.42 20.74
CA SER A 205 -10.06 22.09 21.71
C SER A 205 -8.66 22.40 21.19
N LEU A 206 -8.40 22.12 19.92
CA LEU A 206 -7.09 22.30 19.31
C LEU A 206 -6.75 23.76 18.98
N THR A 207 -7.72 24.57 18.56
CA THR A 207 -7.47 25.86 17.91
C THR A 207 -7.99 27.08 18.68
N GLY A 208 -8.75 26.86 19.74
CA GLY A 208 -9.31 27.94 20.57
C GLY A 208 -10.20 28.89 19.77
N ARG A 209 -9.74 30.19 19.63
CA ARG A 209 -10.54 31.22 18.96
C ARG A 209 -10.45 31.24 17.45
N ARG A 210 -9.38 30.66 16.86
CA ARG A 210 -9.05 30.83 15.43
C ARG A 210 -10.13 30.32 14.47
N TYR A 211 -10.70 29.15 14.74
CA TYR A 211 -11.75 28.57 13.91
C TYR A 211 -13.10 28.51 14.62
N ARG A 212 -13.33 29.43 15.55
CA ARG A 212 -14.54 29.46 16.40
C ARG A 212 -15.85 29.41 15.60
N HIS A 213 -15.88 30.01 14.41
CA HIS A 213 -17.08 29.98 13.57
C HIS A 213 -17.33 28.54 13.02
N ALA A 214 -16.32 27.93 12.44
CA ALA A 214 -16.43 26.58 11.90
C ALA A 214 -16.80 25.55 13.01
N ALA A 215 -16.11 25.64 14.16
CA ALA A 215 -16.41 24.80 15.31
C ALA A 215 -17.86 24.98 15.81
N ARG A 216 -18.35 26.23 15.96
CA ARG A 216 -19.75 26.47 16.36
C ARG A 216 -20.75 25.93 15.34
N CYS A 217 -20.49 26.05 14.04
CA CYS A 217 -21.37 25.51 13.02
C CYS A 217 -21.43 23.99 13.08
N ALA A 218 -20.29 23.34 13.32
CA ALA A 218 -20.22 21.88 13.45
C ALA A 218 -20.89 21.38 14.73
N MET A 219 -20.79 22.14 15.83
CA MET A 219 -21.33 21.78 17.14
C MET A 219 -22.79 22.20 17.36
N ARG A 220 -23.57 22.49 16.32
CA ARG A 220 -25.01 22.78 16.47
C ARG A 220 -25.76 21.57 17.00
N GLU A 221 -26.75 21.81 17.88
CA GLU A 221 -27.59 20.73 18.44
C GLU A 221 -28.34 20.01 17.34
N ASP A 222 -28.98 20.75 16.44
CA ASP A 222 -29.72 20.23 15.29
C ASP A 222 -28.75 19.75 14.18
N PRO A 223 -28.72 18.43 13.86
CA PRO A 223 -27.85 17.89 12.83
C PRO A 223 -28.08 18.49 11.43
N GLN A 224 -29.32 18.93 11.13
CA GLN A 224 -29.65 19.55 9.84
C GLN A 224 -28.98 20.93 9.63
N LYS A 225 -28.62 21.58 10.72
CA LYS A 225 -27.97 22.90 10.70
C LYS A 225 -26.44 22.82 10.75
N ARG A 226 -25.87 21.62 10.87
CA ARG A 226 -24.42 21.40 10.80
C ARG A 226 -23.94 21.42 9.34
N PRO A 227 -22.63 21.56 9.08
CA PRO A 227 -22.05 21.22 7.78
C PRO A 227 -22.48 19.79 7.40
N GLN A 228 -22.98 19.60 6.18
CA GLN A 228 -23.51 18.31 5.74
C GLN A 228 -22.43 17.37 5.18
N SER A 229 -21.16 17.78 5.22
CA SER A 229 -20.01 16.93 4.86
C SER A 229 -18.72 17.51 5.48
N VAL A 230 -17.68 16.69 5.52
CA VAL A 230 -16.33 17.12 5.94
C VAL A 230 -15.83 18.23 5.02
N ALA A 231 -16.07 18.14 3.72
CA ALA A 231 -15.72 19.17 2.75
C ALA A 231 -16.44 20.53 3.05
N ALA A 232 -17.69 20.48 3.52
CA ALA A 232 -18.42 21.68 3.94
C ALA A 232 -17.81 22.29 5.21
N LEU A 233 -17.39 21.47 6.17
CA LEU A 233 -16.67 21.92 7.37
C LEU A 233 -15.31 22.54 6.99
N ARG A 234 -14.55 21.89 6.10
CA ARG A 234 -13.26 22.39 5.60
C ARG A 234 -13.39 23.76 4.95
N ARG A 235 -14.44 23.99 4.17
CA ARG A 235 -14.73 25.34 3.58
C ARG A 235 -14.95 26.42 4.63
N LEU A 236 -15.56 26.09 5.76
CA LEU A 236 -15.77 27.05 6.86
C LEU A 236 -14.47 27.41 7.60
N MET A 237 -13.43 26.61 7.49
CA MET A 237 -12.12 26.87 8.11
C MET A 237 -11.26 27.86 7.32
N HIS A 238 -11.60 28.11 6.06
CA HIS A 238 -10.91 29.13 5.28
C HIS A 238 -11.37 30.55 5.70
N PRO A 239 -10.43 31.46 5.99
CA PRO A 239 -10.79 32.81 6.42
C PRO A 239 -11.50 33.57 5.28
N ARG A 240 -12.56 34.28 5.62
CA ARG A 240 -13.41 35.03 4.67
C ARG A 240 -12.73 36.21 3.94
N TRP A 241 -11.46 36.54 4.25
CA TRP A 241 -10.76 37.64 3.60
C TRP A 241 -10.59 37.48 2.08
N TRP A 242 -10.75 36.27 1.54
CA TRP A 242 -10.80 36.12 0.10
C TRP A 242 -12.09 36.63 -0.57
N ILE A 243 -13.13 37.03 0.14
CA ILE A 243 -14.31 37.59 -0.52
C ILE A 243 -13.93 38.92 -1.19
N SER A 244 -13.10 39.74 -0.56
CA SER A 244 -12.57 40.98 -1.16
C SER A 244 -11.57 40.69 -2.28
N LEU A 245 -10.74 39.64 -2.13
CA LEU A 245 -9.83 39.16 -3.17
C LEU A 245 -10.58 38.49 -4.33
N LEU A 246 -11.66 37.79 -4.05
CA LEU A 246 -12.53 37.14 -5.05
C LEU A 246 -13.25 38.21 -5.90
N VAL A 247 -13.69 39.29 -5.31
CA VAL A 247 -14.30 40.44 -6.04
C VAL A 247 -13.26 41.11 -6.94
N LEU A 248 -12.02 41.28 -6.46
CA LEU A 248 -10.92 41.80 -7.27
C LEU A 248 -10.51 40.83 -8.39
N LEU A 249 -10.46 39.53 -8.10
CA LEU A 249 -10.17 38.48 -9.08
C LEU A 249 -11.30 38.26 -10.08
N LEU A 250 -12.57 38.43 -9.67
CA LEU A 250 -13.72 38.39 -10.59
C LEU A 250 -13.72 39.59 -11.54
N LEU A 251 -13.30 40.78 -11.08
CA LEU A 251 -13.09 41.93 -11.95
C LEU A 251 -11.90 41.72 -12.89
N ALA A 252 -10.80 41.16 -12.41
CA ALA A 252 -9.66 40.78 -13.25
C ALA A 252 -10.01 39.65 -14.21
N ALA A 253 -10.74 38.63 -13.76
CA ALA A 253 -11.19 37.49 -14.57
C ALA A 253 -12.26 37.85 -15.61
N ALA A 254 -13.01 38.92 -15.40
CA ALA A 254 -13.94 39.45 -16.41
C ALA A 254 -13.22 40.21 -17.55
N VAL A 255 -12.05 40.79 -17.26
CA VAL A 255 -11.25 41.53 -18.25
C VAL A 255 -10.23 40.62 -18.96
N PHE A 256 -9.65 39.65 -18.24
CA PHE A 256 -8.58 38.78 -18.73
C PHE A 256 -9.02 37.82 -19.87
N PRO A 257 -10.22 37.16 -19.83
CA PRO A 257 -10.69 36.29 -20.91
C PRO A 257 -11.01 37.03 -22.21
N VAL A 258 -11.32 38.33 -22.13
CA VAL A 258 -11.59 39.20 -23.32
C VAL A 258 -10.28 39.54 -24.03
N LEU A 259 -9.16 39.61 -23.32
CA LEU A 259 -7.86 39.99 -23.86
C LEU A 259 -6.96 38.80 -24.20
N PHE A 260 -7.16 37.64 -23.53
CA PHE A 260 -6.33 36.44 -23.69
C PHE A 260 -7.16 35.16 -23.47
N PRO A 261 -7.80 34.65 -24.51
CA PRO A 261 -8.41 33.31 -24.42
C PRO A 261 -7.27 32.28 -24.25
N LEU A 262 -7.08 31.81 -23.02
CA LEU A 262 -6.06 30.80 -22.71
C LEU A 262 -6.60 29.43 -23.11
N PRO A 263 -5.92 28.70 -24.00
CA PRO A 263 -6.27 27.30 -24.23
C PRO A 263 -6.04 26.50 -22.94
N ILE A 264 -6.94 25.60 -22.61
CA ILE A 264 -6.82 24.69 -21.44
C ILE A 264 -5.58 23.79 -21.60
N VAL A 265 -5.24 23.46 -22.83
CA VAL A 265 -4.09 22.65 -23.22
C VAL A 265 -3.14 23.48 -24.07
N HIS A 266 -1.87 23.39 -23.78
CA HIS A 266 -0.79 24.12 -24.45
C HIS A 266 0.09 23.16 -25.27
N SER A 267 0.63 23.58 -26.38
CA SER A 267 1.61 22.85 -27.16
C SER A 267 3.03 23.18 -26.71
N PHE A 268 3.91 22.18 -26.78
CA PHE A 268 5.34 22.32 -26.53
C PHE A 268 6.12 21.52 -27.59
N VAL A 269 7.17 22.10 -28.12
CA VAL A 269 8.04 21.43 -29.09
C VAL A 269 9.21 20.80 -28.34
N LEU A 270 9.32 19.47 -28.41
CA LEU A 270 10.44 18.74 -27.84
C LEU A 270 11.76 19.10 -28.54
N PRO A 271 12.91 18.81 -27.92
CA PRO A 271 14.21 18.97 -28.57
C PRO A 271 14.34 18.22 -29.90
N SER A 272 13.61 17.12 -30.07
CA SER A 272 13.49 16.35 -31.32
C SER A 272 12.71 17.05 -32.44
N GLY A 273 12.11 18.21 -32.16
CA GLY A 273 11.27 18.95 -33.11
C GLY A 273 9.79 18.51 -33.14
N GLN A 274 9.41 17.52 -32.34
CA GLN A 274 8.04 17.00 -32.30
C GLN A 274 7.19 17.80 -31.31
N THR A 275 5.91 17.96 -31.62
CA THR A 275 4.98 18.71 -30.77
C THR A 275 4.25 17.78 -29.82
N VAL A 276 4.31 18.07 -28.54
CA VAL A 276 3.52 17.43 -27.48
C VAL A 276 2.63 18.46 -26.80
N TYR A 277 1.64 17.97 -26.08
CA TYR A 277 0.67 18.84 -25.41
C TYR A 277 0.77 18.67 -23.90
N TYR A 278 0.57 19.76 -23.18
CA TYR A 278 0.61 19.76 -21.72
C TYR A 278 -0.47 20.68 -21.14
N ARG A 279 -0.83 20.40 -19.90
CA ARG A 279 -1.65 21.28 -19.07
C ARG A 279 -0.89 21.70 -17.82
N VAL A 280 -1.17 22.89 -17.35
CA VAL A 280 -0.64 23.37 -16.07
C VAL A 280 -1.47 22.74 -14.96
N LEU A 281 -0.79 22.04 -14.03
CA LEU A 281 -1.41 21.44 -12.85
C LEU A 281 -1.47 22.44 -11.69
N GLN A 282 -0.39 23.21 -11.55
CA GLN A 282 -0.22 24.11 -10.42
C GLN A 282 0.72 25.26 -10.77
N HIS A 283 0.33 26.48 -10.36
CA HIS A 283 1.17 27.66 -10.53
C HIS A 283 1.94 28.03 -9.24
N VAL A 284 1.43 27.69 -8.06
CA VAL A 284 1.96 28.05 -6.74
C VAL A 284 1.57 26.98 -5.71
N PRO A 285 2.46 26.55 -4.80
CA PRO A 285 3.83 27.03 -4.54
C PRO A 285 4.89 26.53 -5.51
N GLN A 286 4.67 25.38 -6.14
CA GLN A 286 5.56 24.79 -7.13
C GLN A 286 4.87 24.82 -8.49
N ARG A 287 5.60 25.27 -9.52
CA ARG A 287 5.08 25.32 -10.88
C ARG A 287 5.15 23.93 -11.48
N GLN A 288 4.00 23.31 -11.74
CA GLN A 288 3.92 21.93 -12.18
C GLN A 288 3.05 21.81 -13.43
N VAL A 289 3.47 20.94 -14.33
CA VAL A 289 2.75 20.61 -15.54
C VAL A 289 2.63 19.09 -15.70
N ALA A 290 1.59 18.68 -16.44
CA ALA A 290 1.40 17.32 -16.89
C ALA A 290 1.37 17.29 -18.42
N LEU A 291 2.01 16.29 -19.03
CA LEU A 291 1.74 15.96 -20.43
C LEU A 291 0.32 15.39 -20.54
N VAL A 292 -0.35 15.68 -21.63
CA VAL A 292 -1.73 15.25 -21.87
C VAL A 292 -1.84 14.49 -23.19
N TYR A 293 -2.92 13.73 -23.34
CA TYR A 293 -3.20 12.90 -24.50
C TYR A 293 -3.14 13.69 -25.82
N THR A 294 -2.49 13.08 -26.82
CA THR A 294 -2.24 13.66 -28.16
C THR A 294 -3.06 12.99 -29.26
N GLY A 295 -3.96 12.05 -28.94
CA GLY A 295 -4.70 11.24 -29.92
C GLY A 295 -5.87 11.94 -30.58
N ALA A 296 -6.32 11.36 -31.72
CA ALA A 296 -7.36 11.91 -32.62
C ALA A 296 -8.73 12.08 -31.96
N ASP A 297 -9.00 11.32 -30.90
CA ASP A 297 -10.32 11.31 -30.27
C ASP A 297 -10.46 12.35 -29.16
N ASN A 298 -9.38 13.08 -28.85
CA ASN A 298 -9.39 14.08 -27.79
C ASN A 298 -9.79 15.45 -28.34
N GLN A 299 -11.00 15.90 -28.04
CA GLN A 299 -11.51 17.23 -28.39
C GLN A 299 -10.73 18.39 -27.76
N GLU A 300 -9.85 18.11 -26.78
CA GLU A 300 -9.04 19.12 -26.08
C GLU A 300 -7.74 19.48 -26.81
N CYS A 301 -7.34 18.68 -27.82
CA CYS A 301 -6.11 18.92 -28.60
C CYS A 301 -6.46 19.31 -30.05
N PRO A 302 -6.53 20.60 -30.38
CA PRO A 302 -6.99 21.08 -31.69
C PRO A 302 -6.01 20.93 -32.86
N GLY A 303 -4.99 20.13 -32.73
CA GLY A 303 -3.95 19.97 -33.77
C GLY A 303 -3.73 18.54 -34.21
N GLY A 304 -4.74 17.87 -34.80
CA GLY A 304 -4.67 16.53 -35.43
C GLY A 304 -3.30 15.87 -35.57
N LEU A 305 -3.18 14.72 -34.98
CA LEU A 305 -2.36 13.53 -35.26
C LEU A 305 -1.10 13.73 -36.13
N GLU A 306 -0.07 14.31 -35.61
CA GLU A 306 1.26 13.89 -36.02
C GLU A 306 1.64 12.69 -35.15
N MET A 307 1.79 11.50 -35.77
CA MET A 307 2.36 10.33 -35.09
C MET A 307 3.78 10.68 -34.68
N LEU A 308 4.06 10.61 -33.37
CA LEU A 308 5.38 10.84 -32.84
C LEU A 308 6.35 9.76 -33.37
N GLN A 309 7.56 10.12 -33.70
CA GLN A 309 8.53 9.21 -34.34
C GLN A 309 9.89 9.31 -33.66
N GLY A 310 10.65 8.20 -33.67
CA GLY A 310 11.99 8.17 -33.14
C GLY A 310 12.06 8.18 -31.63
N HIS A 311 13.18 8.62 -31.08
CA HIS A 311 13.38 8.68 -29.63
C HIS A 311 12.69 9.90 -29.01
N LEU A 312 11.95 9.69 -27.92
CA LEU A 312 11.19 10.72 -27.22
C LEU A 312 11.97 11.16 -25.97
N ASP A 313 12.70 12.26 -26.07
CA ASP A 313 13.37 12.88 -24.93
C ASP A 313 12.42 13.82 -24.21
N ILE A 314 11.84 13.36 -23.10
CA ILE A 314 10.92 14.14 -22.29
C ILE A 314 11.73 15.02 -21.33
N PRO A 315 11.63 16.37 -21.43
CA PRO A 315 12.43 17.25 -20.59
C PRO A 315 11.89 17.31 -19.15
N PRO A 316 12.75 17.56 -18.15
CA PRO A 316 12.31 17.70 -16.75
C PRO A 316 11.50 18.97 -16.50
N THR A 317 11.60 19.97 -17.36
CA THR A 317 10.90 21.24 -17.25
C THR A 317 10.32 21.70 -18.59
N ILE A 318 9.18 22.36 -18.54
CA ILE A 318 8.53 22.98 -19.71
C ILE A 318 8.40 24.47 -19.46
N ARG A 319 8.81 25.29 -20.45
CA ARG A 319 8.71 26.75 -20.36
C ARG A 319 7.32 27.22 -20.77
N HIS A 320 6.58 27.81 -19.81
CA HIS A 320 5.25 28.35 -20.01
C HIS A 320 5.21 29.83 -19.57
N LEU A 321 4.76 30.73 -20.45
CA LEU A 321 4.70 32.18 -20.21
C LEU A 321 6.03 32.79 -19.72
N GLY A 322 7.16 32.28 -20.22
CA GLY A 322 8.51 32.75 -19.84
C GLY A 322 9.04 32.22 -18.50
N LEU A 323 8.30 31.35 -17.82
CA LEU A 323 8.68 30.71 -16.58
C LEU A 323 8.85 29.20 -16.78
N ASP A 324 9.78 28.60 -16.04
CA ASP A 324 10.00 27.16 -16.08
C ASP A 324 9.05 26.46 -15.08
N TYR A 325 8.43 25.37 -15.55
CA TYR A 325 7.52 24.53 -14.81
C TYR A 325 8.08 23.11 -14.77
N ASP A 326 8.10 22.50 -13.62
CA ASP A 326 8.52 21.12 -13.44
C ASP A 326 7.51 20.17 -14.08
N LEU A 327 7.97 19.26 -14.93
CA LEU A 327 7.17 18.20 -15.49
C LEU A 327 7.07 17.06 -14.46
N VAL A 328 5.96 16.97 -13.77
CA VAL A 328 5.76 16.01 -12.68
C VAL A 328 4.84 14.85 -13.04
N GLU A 329 4.07 14.99 -14.13
CA GLU A 329 3.09 13.97 -14.52
C GLU A 329 3.09 13.76 -16.04
N ILE A 330 3.02 12.49 -16.45
CA ILE A 330 2.58 12.06 -17.76
C ILE A 330 1.15 11.58 -17.57
N GLY A 331 0.19 12.25 -18.17
CA GLY A 331 -1.23 11.98 -18.00
C GLY A 331 -1.67 10.65 -18.60
N GLU A 332 -2.91 10.27 -18.33
CA GLU A 332 -3.50 9.04 -18.86
C GLU A 332 -3.51 9.06 -20.39
N HIS A 333 -3.13 7.94 -21.00
CA HIS A 333 -3.08 7.73 -22.45
C HIS A 333 -2.26 8.75 -23.25
N SER A 334 -1.39 9.54 -22.61
CA SER A 334 -0.65 10.65 -23.27
C SER A 334 0.06 10.27 -24.55
N PHE A 335 0.62 9.06 -24.62
CA PHE A 335 1.32 8.51 -25.78
C PHE A 335 0.73 7.17 -26.24
N HIS A 336 -0.55 6.95 -26.00
CA HIS A 336 -1.22 5.71 -26.36
C HIS A 336 -1.19 5.48 -27.89
N ASN A 337 -0.87 4.24 -28.31
CA ASN A 337 -0.83 3.82 -29.72
C ASN A 337 0.17 4.58 -30.60
N GLN A 338 1.25 5.13 -30.04
CA GLN A 338 2.30 5.79 -30.80
C GLN A 338 3.28 4.74 -31.37
N SER A 339 2.91 4.13 -32.49
CA SER A 339 3.61 2.96 -33.07
C SER A 339 5.01 3.24 -33.61
N PHE A 340 5.43 4.50 -33.73
CA PHE A 340 6.73 4.89 -34.30
C PHE A 340 7.72 5.47 -33.29
N ILE A 341 7.36 5.54 -32.00
CA ILE A 341 8.29 5.89 -30.92
C ILE A 341 9.27 4.72 -30.75
N THR A 342 10.55 4.97 -30.98
CA THR A 342 11.60 3.93 -30.90
C THR A 342 12.30 3.85 -29.55
N GLY A 343 12.19 4.88 -28.71
CA GLY A 343 12.72 4.94 -27.36
C GLY A 343 12.10 6.09 -26.57
N VAL A 344 12.20 6.03 -25.24
CA VAL A 344 11.67 7.05 -24.33
C VAL A 344 12.66 7.30 -23.21
N THR A 345 13.06 8.59 -23.04
CA THR A 345 13.78 9.05 -21.84
C THR A 345 12.79 9.70 -20.89
N LEU A 346 12.58 9.10 -19.72
CA LEU A 346 11.77 9.66 -18.64
C LEU A 346 12.64 10.53 -17.73
N PRO A 347 12.25 11.80 -17.47
CA PRO A 347 13.09 12.71 -16.67
C PRO A 347 13.06 12.41 -15.19
N GLU A 348 14.15 12.71 -14.49
CA GLU A 348 14.11 12.86 -13.04
C GLU A 348 13.22 14.06 -12.66
N GLY A 349 12.50 13.93 -11.54
CA GLY A 349 11.44 14.87 -11.13
C GLY A 349 10.04 14.43 -11.53
N LEU A 350 9.90 13.44 -12.42
CA LEU A 350 8.62 12.85 -12.76
C LEU A 350 8.08 12.05 -11.56
N LEU A 351 6.89 12.41 -11.09
CA LEU A 351 6.25 11.82 -9.90
C LEU A 351 5.16 10.82 -10.25
N ARG A 352 4.49 11.01 -11.40
CA ARG A 352 3.34 10.20 -11.81
C ARG A 352 3.35 9.86 -13.30
N ILE A 353 2.99 8.61 -13.61
CA ILE A 353 2.64 8.19 -14.98
C ILE A 353 1.22 7.64 -14.92
N GLY A 354 0.32 8.19 -15.71
CA GLY A 354 -1.10 7.82 -15.77
C GLY A 354 -1.35 6.51 -16.49
N THR A 355 -2.55 5.97 -16.31
CA THR A 355 -3.02 4.72 -16.93
C THR A 355 -2.86 4.75 -18.44
N GLY A 356 -2.30 3.67 -19.01
CA GLY A 356 -2.14 3.49 -20.45
C GLY A 356 -1.25 4.53 -21.14
N ALA A 357 -0.40 5.27 -20.40
CA ALA A 357 0.32 6.44 -20.94
C ALA A 357 1.16 6.12 -22.17
N PHE A 358 1.75 4.94 -22.26
CA PHE A 358 2.54 4.45 -23.40
C PHE A 358 1.98 3.14 -23.98
N ALA A 359 0.76 2.75 -23.62
CA ALA A 359 0.19 1.51 -24.13
C ALA A 359 0.12 1.48 -25.65
N GLY A 360 0.48 0.35 -26.25
CA GLY A 360 0.48 0.21 -27.70
C GLY A 360 1.63 0.94 -28.42
N CYS A 361 2.82 1.03 -27.79
CA CYS A 361 4.04 1.59 -28.40
C CYS A 361 5.05 0.46 -28.75
N PRO A 362 4.80 -0.39 -29.75
CA PRO A 362 5.58 -1.61 -30.01
C PRO A 362 6.99 -1.36 -30.55
N ALA A 363 7.28 -0.16 -31.05
CA ALA A 363 8.59 0.15 -31.65
C ALA A 363 9.65 0.57 -30.63
N ILE A 364 9.31 0.74 -29.34
CA ILE A 364 10.30 1.04 -28.30
C ILE A 364 11.26 -0.13 -28.17
N LYS A 365 12.54 0.09 -28.49
CA LYS A 365 13.60 -0.93 -28.52
C LYS A 365 14.75 -0.62 -27.56
N ASP A 366 14.76 0.56 -26.98
CA ASP A 366 15.76 0.97 -26.01
C ASP A 366 15.46 0.37 -24.63
N THR A 367 16.47 0.34 -23.77
CA THR A 367 16.27 0.05 -22.36
C THR A 367 15.38 1.13 -21.76
N LEU A 368 14.26 0.70 -21.19
CA LEU A 368 13.35 1.60 -20.50
C LEU A 368 13.84 1.83 -19.06
N VAL A 369 14.18 3.07 -18.73
CA VAL A 369 14.62 3.47 -17.39
C VAL A 369 13.47 4.15 -16.66
N ILE A 370 13.04 3.58 -15.53
CA ILE A 370 12.05 4.18 -14.63
C ILE A 370 12.80 5.00 -13.57
N PRO A 371 12.61 6.35 -13.53
CA PRO A 371 13.44 7.25 -12.72
C PRO A 371 13.19 7.11 -11.21
N HIS A 372 14.18 7.48 -10.39
CA HIS A 372 14.12 7.42 -8.92
C HIS A 372 12.97 8.27 -8.34
N SER A 373 12.62 9.34 -9.01
CA SER A 373 11.60 10.29 -8.56
C SER A 373 10.18 9.75 -8.64
N LEU A 374 9.92 8.70 -9.43
CA LEU A 374 8.57 8.20 -9.66
C LEU A 374 7.94 7.66 -8.35
N ARG A 375 6.70 8.06 -8.08
CA ARG A 375 5.94 7.68 -6.88
C ARG A 375 4.67 6.92 -7.18
N VAL A 376 4.05 7.20 -8.32
CA VAL A 376 2.79 6.57 -8.72
C VAL A 376 2.87 6.18 -10.20
N ILE A 377 2.48 4.95 -10.48
CA ILE A 377 2.34 4.45 -11.84
C ILE A 377 0.93 3.90 -12.04
N GLY A 378 0.30 4.22 -13.17
CA GLY A 378 -1.04 3.77 -13.54
C GLY A 378 -1.07 2.34 -14.09
N ASN A 379 -2.27 1.83 -14.38
CA ASN A 379 -2.47 0.55 -15.05
C ASN A 379 -2.00 0.60 -16.50
N ASP A 380 -1.59 -0.55 -17.04
CA ASP A 380 -1.36 -0.74 -18.48
C ASP A 380 -0.41 0.27 -19.12
N VAL A 381 0.47 0.91 -18.31
CA VAL A 381 1.31 2.02 -18.80
C VAL A 381 2.13 1.63 -20.01
N PHE A 382 2.71 0.43 -20.03
CA PHE A 382 3.51 -0.11 -21.13
C PHE A 382 2.91 -1.39 -21.72
N THR A 383 1.61 -1.61 -21.56
CA THR A 383 0.91 -2.74 -22.18
C THR A 383 1.08 -2.70 -23.71
N ASP A 384 1.30 -3.85 -24.33
CA ASP A 384 1.56 -3.99 -25.77
C ASP A 384 2.80 -3.23 -26.30
N CYS A 385 3.74 -2.83 -25.43
CA CYS A 385 5.05 -2.33 -25.81
C CYS A 385 5.99 -3.50 -26.15
N SER A 386 5.63 -4.24 -27.20
CA SER A 386 6.25 -5.52 -27.53
C SER A 386 7.74 -5.46 -27.90
N GLY A 387 8.28 -4.27 -28.15
CA GLY A 387 9.70 -4.08 -28.53
C GLY A 387 10.67 -3.87 -27.36
N ILE A 388 10.20 -3.53 -26.16
CA ILE A 388 11.06 -3.24 -24.99
C ILE A 388 11.86 -4.49 -24.61
N PRO A 389 13.20 -4.48 -24.66
CA PRO A 389 14.02 -5.65 -24.32
C PRO A 389 14.38 -5.72 -22.84
N VAL A 390 14.60 -4.58 -22.21
CA VAL A 390 15.10 -4.45 -20.84
C VAL A 390 14.36 -3.33 -20.12
N VAL A 391 13.96 -3.58 -18.90
CA VAL A 391 13.45 -2.54 -17.98
C VAL A 391 14.43 -2.36 -16.83
N GLN A 392 14.86 -1.12 -16.61
CA GLN A 392 15.67 -0.71 -15.48
C GLN A 392 14.81 0.10 -14.52
N TRP A 393 14.52 -0.48 -13.36
CA TRP A 393 13.66 0.13 -12.35
C TRP A 393 14.48 0.78 -11.26
N LEU A 394 14.42 2.10 -11.14
CA LEU A 394 15.18 2.87 -10.15
C LEU A 394 14.26 3.49 -9.08
N ALA A 395 12.94 3.45 -9.25
CA ALA A 395 12.00 4.08 -8.33
C ALA A 395 11.87 3.29 -7.02
N ASP A 396 12.28 3.88 -5.91
CA ASP A 396 12.00 3.37 -4.57
C ASP A 396 10.64 3.86 -4.09
N SER A 397 9.88 2.95 -3.45
CA SER A 397 8.56 3.26 -2.87
C SER A 397 7.50 3.73 -3.90
N CYS A 398 7.65 3.38 -5.16
CA CYS A 398 6.62 3.60 -6.17
C CYS A 398 5.42 2.68 -5.89
N VAL A 399 4.23 3.26 -5.85
CA VAL A 399 2.99 2.52 -5.64
C VAL A 399 2.17 2.45 -6.91
N ALA A 400 1.49 1.33 -7.06
CA ALA A 400 0.47 1.14 -8.07
C ALA A 400 -0.74 2.05 -7.76
N ALA A 401 -1.31 2.70 -8.79
CA ALA A 401 -2.49 3.55 -8.62
C ALA A 401 -3.75 2.72 -8.25
N GLU A 402 -3.80 1.46 -8.69
CA GLU A 402 -4.93 0.55 -8.48
C GLU A 402 -4.43 -0.84 -8.04
N LYS A 403 -5.33 -1.70 -7.56
CA LYS A 403 -5.02 -3.10 -7.21
C LYS A 403 -4.99 -3.96 -8.47
N ASP A 404 -4.18 -5.00 -8.46
CA ASP A 404 -4.05 -6.02 -9.53
C ASP A 404 -3.52 -5.49 -10.88
N MET A 405 -2.48 -4.68 -10.82
CA MET A 405 -1.90 -3.98 -11.97
C MET A 405 -0.86 -4.78 -12.75
N GLN A 406 -0.97 -4.73 -14.07
CA GLN A 406 0.01 -5.28 -15.01
C GLN A 406 0.57 -4.14 -15.89
N CYS A 407 1.58 -3.42 -15.39
CA CYS A 407 2.15 -2.30 -16.16
C CYS A 407 2.85 -2.71 -17.44
N PHE A 408 3.37 -3.93 -17.52
CA PHE A 408 4.17 -4.47 -18.63
C PHE A 408 3.51 -5.67 -19.31
N TYR A 409 2.19 -5.70 -19.36
CA TYR A 409 1.47 -6.80 -20.00
C TYR A 409 1.75 -6.87 -21.50
N ARG A 410 2.03 -8.09 -22.01
CA ARG A 410 2.34 -8.36 -23.42
C ARG A 410 3.57 -7.62 -23.97
N CYS A 411 4.56 -7.36 -23.13
CA CYS A 411 5.89 -6.89 -23.55
C CYS A 411 6.69 -8.09 -24.07
N LEU A 412 6.38 -8.56 -25.29
CA LEU A 412 6.85 -9.83 -25.86
C LEU A 412 8.36 -9.92 -26.12
N SER A 413 9.12 -8.83 -25.97
CA SER A 413 10.59 -8.80 -26.08
C SER A 413 11.28 -8.58 -24.74
N MET A 414 10.54 -8.36 -23.64
CA MET A 414 11.11 -8.05 -22.33
C MET A 414 11.73 -9.31 -21.69
N ARG A 415 13.03 -9.49 -21.91
CA ARG A 415 13.77 -10.65 -21.40
C ARG A 415 14.50 -10.37 -20.10
N LYS A 416 14.68 -9.13 -19.74
CA LYS A 416 15.47 -8.74 -18.57
C LYS A 416 14.84 -7.61 -17.79
N VAL A 417 14.85 -7.73 -16.47
CA VAL A 417 14.51 -6.66 -15.53
C VAL A 417 15.70 -6.40 -14.60
N GLU A 418 16.06 -5.13 -14.43
CA GLU A 418 17.08 -4.68 -13.51
C GLU A 418 16.47 -3.78 -12.44
N ILE A 419 16.48 -4.21 -11.20
CA ILE A 419 16.10 -3.39 -10.04
C ILE A 419 17.37 -2.69 -9.57
N GLY A 420 17.44 -1.40 -9.80
CA GLY A 420 18.67 -0.61 -9.69
C GLY A 420 19.02 -0.17 -8.28
N PRO A 421 20.17 0.51 -8.14
CA PRO A 421 20.63 1.01 -6.86
C PRO A 421 19.67 2.10 -6.31
N GLY A 422 19.54 2.15 -4.99
CA GLY A 422 18.61 3.06 -4.31
C GLY A 422 17.22 2.48 -4.05
N VAL A 423 16.85 1.39 -4.75
CA VAL A 423 15.61 0.67 -4.46
C VAL A 423 15.81 -0.22 -3.23
N THR A 424 14.98 -0.03 -2.21
CA THR A 424 15.01 -0.84 -0.98
C THR A 424 13.96 -1.95 -1.01
N VAL A 425 12.83 -1.69 -1.67
CA VAL A 425 11.74 -2.66 -1.86
C VAL A 425 11.41 -2.73 -3.34
N SER A 426 11.49 -3.93 -3.94
CA SER A 426 11.07 -4.09 -5.33
C SER A 426 9.56 -3.88 -5.48
N PRO A 427 9.09 -3.37 -6.62
CA PRO A 427 7.66 -3.14 -6.82
C PRO A 427 6.88 -4.47 -6.77
N SER A 428 5.71 -4.42 -6.14
CA SER A 428 4.78 -5.56 -6.11
C SER A 428 3.98 -5.62 -7.41
N GLN A 429 3.73 -6.83 -7.92
CA GLN A 429 2.86 -7.15 -9.07
C GLN A 429 3.25 -6.55 -10.43
N MET A 430 4.24 -5.65 -10.49
CA MET A 430 4.54 -4.87 -11.70
C MET A 430 5.04 -5.70 -12.89
N PHE A 431 5.80 -6.77 -12.63
CA PHE A 431 6.41 -7.60 -13.66
C PHE A 431 5.76 -8.98 -13.78
N SER A 432 4.69 -9.23 -13.06
CA SER A 432 4.03 -10.53 -13.09
C SER A 432 3.44 -10.87 -14.47
N ASN A 433 3.38 -12.18 -14.77
CA ASN A 433 2.80 -12.74 -16.01
C ASN A 433 3.51 -12.31 -17.31
N ASN A 434 4.83 -12.09 -17.25
CA ASN A 434 5.69 -11.87 -18.41
C ASN A 434 6.36 -13.18 -18.84
N ARG A 435 5.66 -13.97 -19.64
CA ARG A 435 6.07 -15.32 -20.05
C ARG A 435 7.36 -15.41 -20.85
N VAL A 436 7.96 -14.29 -21.23
CA VAL A 436 9.23 -14.22 -21.99
C VAL A 436 10.38 -13.66 -21.14
N LEU A 437 10.12 -13.25 -19.89
CA LEU A 437 11.15 -12.77 -18.99
C LEU A 437 12.09 -13.93 -18.61
N GLU A 438 13.38 -13.78 -18.90
CA GLU A 438 14.40 -14.81 -18.71
C GLU A 438 15.27 -14.53 -17.49
N SER A 439 15.54 -13.25 -17.18
CA SER A 439 16.46 -12.89 -16.12
C SER A 439 16.03 -11.64 -15.33
N VAL A 440 16.32 -11.66 -14.03
CA VAL A 440 16.12 -10.53 -13.11
C VAL A 440 17.40 -10.26 -12.34
N TYR A 441 17.84 -9.01 -12.36
CA TYR A 441 18.99 -8.52 -11.61
C TYR A 441 18.55 -7.55 -10.52
N PHE A 442 18.94 -7.80 -9.28
CA PHE A 442 18.75 -6.89 -8.15
C PHE A 442 20.10 -6.28 -7.76
N ALA A 443 20.19 -4.95 -7.75
CA ALA A 443 21.33 -4.25 -7.21
C ALA A 443 21.41 -4.37 -5.67
N ASP A 444 22.60 -4.26 -5.14
CA ASP A 444 22.78 -4.15 -3.68
C ASP A 444 22.06 -2.90 -3.14
N GLY A 445 21.42 -3.06 -1.99
CA GLY A 445 20.48 -2.09 -1.41
C GLY A 445 19.05 -2.63 -1.33
N VAL A 446 18.63 -3.49 -2.26
CA VAL A 446 17.33 -4.15 -2.19
C VAL A 446 17.29 -5.09 -0.98
N GLN A 447 16.35 -4.86 -0.08
CA GLN A 447 16.15 -5.64 1.14
C GLN A 447 14.90 -6.50 1.09
N THR A 448 13.89 -6.08 0.32
CA THR A 448 12.63 -6.80 0.20
C THR A 448 12.24 -6.94 -1.27
N ILE A 449 11.88 -8.16 -1.66
CA ILE A 449 11.21 -8.42 -2.94
C ILE A 449 9.72 -8.45 -2.69
N GLY A 450 9.00 -7.57 -3.38
CA GLY A 450 7.58 -7.30 -3.13
C GLY A 450 6.67 -8.47 -3.51
N LYS A 451 5.44 -8.40 -3.02
CA LYS A 451 4.38 -9.39 -3.26
C LYS A 451 4.11 -9.56 -4.76
N ASP A 452 3.99 -10.81 -5.22
CA ASP A 452 3.68 -11.20 -6.61
C ASP A 452 4.58 -10.53 -7.67
N ALA A 453 5.78 -10.05 -7.29
CA ALA A 453 6.61 -9.17 -8.12
C ALA A 453 6.94 -9.77 -9.50
N PHE A 454 7.22 -11.08 -9.55
CA PHE A 454 7.58 -11.87 -10.74
C PHE A 454 6.75 -13.15 -10.83
N ALA A 455 5.52 -13.14 -10.32
CA ALA A 455 4.66 -14.30 -10.35
C ALA A 455 4.24 -14.64 -11.79
N MET A 456 4.18 -15.94 -12.13
CA MET A 456 3.77 -16.46 -13.45
C MET A 456 4.72 -16.07 -14.61
N ASP A 457 6.00 -15.78 -14.31
CA ASP A 457 7.03 -15.52 -15.29
C ASP A 457 7.67 -16.86 -15.73
N SER A 458 6.92 -17.64 -16.50
CA SER A 458 7.21 -19.06 -16.80
C SER A 458 8.48 -19.31 -17.63
N SER A 459 9.19 -18.29 -18.06
CA SER A 459 10.53 -18.39 -18.69
C SER A 459 11.66 -17.89 -17.79
N LEU A 460 11.36 -17.44 -16.57
CA LEU A 460 12.36 -16.89 -15.65
C LEU A 460 13.23 -18.00 -15.07
N ILE A 461 14.50 -18.01 -15.51
CA ILE A 461 15.48 -19.03 -15.14
C ILE A 461 16.67 -18.47 -14.35
N ASP A 462 16.95 -17.20 -14.48
CA ASP A 462 18.14 -16.57 -13.87
C ASP A 462 17.75 -15.38 -12.98
N VAL A 463 18.07 -15.48 -11.70
CA VAL A 463 17.85 -14.41 -10.72
C VAL A 463 19.14 -14.12 -9.98
N ARG A 464 19.64 -12.89 -10.14
CA ARG A 464 20.79 -12.43 -9.38
C ARG A 464 20.34 -11.69 -8.13
N TRP A 465 20.55 -12.35 -6.99
CA TRP A 465 20.15 -11.84 -5.67
C TRP A 465 21.10 -10.76 -5.15
N PRO A 466 20.58 -9.69 -4.51
CA PRO A 466 21.44 -8.71 -3.84
C PRO A 466 21.98 -9.25 -2.53
N SER A 467 23.20 -8.89 -2.16
CA SER A 467 23.79 -9.30 -0.88
C SER A 467 23.05 -8.74 0.36
N THR A 468 22.18 -7.76 0.15
CA THR A 468 21.39 -7.06 1.18
C THR A 468 20.00 -7.63 1.39
N LEU A 469 19.57 -8.63 0.62
CA LEU A 469 18.23 -9.20 0.65
C LEU A 469 17.90 -9.80 2.02
N ARG A 470 16.74 -9.43 2.58
CA ARG A 470 16.26 -9.93 3.87
C ARG A 470 14.93 -10.65 3.78
N VAL A 471 14.03 -10.18 2.90
CA VAL A 471 12.66 -10.68 2.84
C VAL A 471 12.25 -10.90 1.38
N ILE A 472 11.68 -12.05 1.12
CA ILE A 472 10.93 -12.34 -0.11
C ILE A 472 9.47 -12.46 0.32
N GLU A 473 8.60 -11.63 -0.26
CA GLU A 473 7.19 -11.58 0.13
C GLU A 473 6.36 -12.68 -0.55
N HIS A 474 5.05 -12.66 -0.29
CA HIS A 474 4.07 -13.62 -0.81
C HIS A 474 4.16 -13.76 -2.33
N ALA A 475 4.22 -14.99 -2.84
CA ALA A 475 4.14 -15.38 -4.24
C ALA A 475 5.11 -14.64 -5.19
N ALA A 476 6.23 -14.08 -4.67
CA ALA A 476 7.12 -13.22 -5.45
C ALA A 476 7.68 -13.88 -6.71
N PHE A 477 7.90 -15.20 -6.72
CA PHE A 477 8.37 -16.02 -7.84
C PHE A 477 7.49 -17.27 -8.02
N TYR A 478 6.20 -17.12 -7.80
CA TYR A 478 5.22 -18.17 -8.00
C TYR A 478 5.14 -18.55 -9.48
N GLU A 479 5.18 -19.85 -9.80
CA GLU A 479 5.05 -20.40 -11.18
C GLU A 479 6.11 -19.80 -12.15
N CYS A 480 7.40 -19.83 -11.74
CA CYS A 480 8.56 -19.52 -12.59
C CYS A 480 9.26 -20.80 -13.07
N ASP A 481 10.34 -20.69 -13.88
CA ASP A 481 11.15 -21.82 -14.37
C ASP A 481 12.54 -21.89 -13.71
N LEU A 482 12.64 -21.50 -12.43
CA LEU A 482 13.91 -21.53 -11.71
C LEU A 482 14.39 -22.98 -11.51
N ARG A 483 15.69 -23.20 -11.74
CA ARG A 483 16.29 -24.53 -11.64
C ARG A 483 17.18 -24.72 -10.43
N GLU A 484 17.81 -23.63 -10.03
CA GLU A 484 18.68 -23.59 -8.86
C GLU A 484 18.56 -22.22 -8.18
N ILE A 485 18.48 -22.22 -6.87
CA ILE A 485 18.40 -21.01 -6.07
C ILE A 485 19.49 -21.01 -5.01
N VAL A 486 20.40 -20.05 -5.08
CA VAL A 486 21.39 -19.81 -4.03
C VAL A 486 21.12 -18.45 -3.42
N PHE A 487 20.49 -18.45 -2.25
CA PHE A 487 20.17 -17.21 -1.55
C PHE A 487 21.41 -16.59 -0.87
N PRO A 488 21.44 -15.25 -0.76
CA PRO A 488 22.48 -14.57 0.00
C PRO A 488 22.36 -14.89 1.50
N ASP A 489 23.49 -14.82 2.20
CA ASP A 489 23.57 -15.12 3.63
C ASP A 489 22.72 -14.17 4.51
N SER A 490 22.32 -13.01 3.97
CA SER A 490 21.47 -12.01 4.63
C SER A 490 19.98 -12.32 4.65
N LEU A 491 19.49 -13.26 3.81
CA LEU A 491 18.08 -13.59 3.72
C LEU A 491 17.55 -14.15 5.04
N GLN A 492 16.45 -13.59 5.55
CA GLN A 492 15.83 -13.96 6.81
C GLN A 492 14.49 -14.67 6.65
N VAL A 493 13.69 -14.23 5.65
CA VAL A 493 12.30 -14.68 5.48
C VAL A 493 12.03 -15.05 4.04
N VAL A 494 11.54 -16.26 3.82
CA VAL A 494 10.97 -16.73 2.56
C VAL A 494 9.46 -16.76 2.74
N GLY A 495 8.74 -15.96 1.94
CA GLY A 495 7.30 -15.73 2.08
C GLY A 495 6.44 -16.92 1.66
N THR A 496 5.16 -16.81 1.96
CA THR A 496 4.12 -17.79 1.59
C THR A 496 3.99 -17.87 0.07
N TYR A 497 3.93 -19.06 -0.51
CA TYR A 497 3.86 -19.34 -1.96
C TYR A 497 5.00 -18.76 -2.80
N SER A 498 6.06 -18.20 -2.20
CA SER A 498 7.04 -17.38 -2.92
C SER A 498 7.76 -18.08 -4.07
N PHE A 499 7.93 -19.37 -4.01
CA PHE A 499 8.54 -20.22 -5.06
C PHE A 499 7.68 -21.45 -5.40
N ALA A 500 6.41 -21.45 -5.04
CA ALA A 500 5.53 -22.56 -5.38
C ALA A 500 5.40 -22.72 -6.91
N TYR A 501 5.22 -23.94 -7.36
CA TYR A 501 5.10 -24.31 -8.78
C TYR A 501 6.34 -23.98 -9.64
N ASN A 502 7.54 -23.90 -9.04
CA ASN A 502 8.77 -23.96 -9.79
C ASN A 502 9.11 -25.44 -10.06
N GLU A 503 8.38 -26.03 -11.00
CA GLU A 503 8.36 -27.49 -11.21
C GLU A 503 9.74 -28.09 -11.49
N ARG A 504 10.65 -27.31 -12.11
CA ARG A 504 12.01 -27.72 -12.49
C ARG A 504 13.09 -27.35 -11.47
N LEU A 505 12.69 -26.85 -10.30
CA LEU A 505 13.64 -26.46 -9.26
C LEU A 505 14.27 -27.70 -8.63
N ARG A 506 15.60 -27.85 -8.80
CA ARG A 506 16.37 -29.00 -8.34
C ARG A 506 17.16 -28.73 -7.07
N ARG A 507 17.69 -27.52 -6.93
CA ARG A 507 18.57 -27.18 -5.81
C ARG A 507 18.19 -25.86 -5.16
N ILE A 508 18.19 -25.89 -3.83
CA ILE A 508 17.94 -24.71 -3.01
C ILE A 508 19.05 -24.59 -1.98
N ALA A 509 19.67 -23.42 -1.88
CA ALA A 509 20.62 -23.13 -0.80
C ALA A 509 20.12 -21.93 0.03
N LEU A 510 19.75 -22.21 1.28
CA LEU A 510 19.33 -21.23 2.28
C LEU A 510 20.54 -20.80 3.11
N GLY A 511 20.71 -19.48 3.25
CA GLY A 511 21.78 -18.85 4.03
C GLY A 511 21.63 -19.06 5.56
N PRO A 512 22.65 -18.69 6.34
CA PRO A 512 22.66 -18.89 7.79
C PRO A 512 21.67 -17.98 8.55
N ALA A 513 21.24 -16.87 7.95
CA ALA A 513 20.31 -15.93 8.57
C ALA A 513 18.83 -16.30 8.37
N VAL A 514 18.53 -17.31 7.54
CA VAL A 514 17.14 -17.73 7.31
C VAL A 514 16.52 -18.26 8.60
N SER A 515 15.45 -17.63 9.03
CA SER A 515 14.72 -17.97 10.25
C SER A 515 13.31 -18.47 10.02
N PHE A 516 12.74 -18.18 8.83
CA PHE A 516 11.37 -18.55 8.51
C PHE A 516 11.20 -18.89 7.03
N VAL A 517 10.46 -19.99 6.76
CA VAL A 517 9.99 -20.40 5.43
C VAL A 517 8.47 -20.55 5.49
N GLY A 518 7.78 -19.76 4.70
CA GLY A 518 6.33 -19.61 4.70
C GLY A 518 5.57 -20.83 4.21
N THR A 519 4.26 -20.81 4.43
CA THR A 519 3.32 -21.83 3.95
C THR A 519 3.40 -21.95 2.43
N TYR A 520 3.52 -23.18 1.92
CA TYR A 520 3.65 -23.46 0.48
C TYR A 520 4.81 -22.74 -0.23
N ALA A 521 5.83 -22.30 0.51
CA ALA A 521 6.92 -21.50 -0.07
C ALA A 521 7.62 -22.18 -1.24
N PHE A 522 7.82 -23.49 -1.17
CA PHE A 522 8.41 -24.36 -2.20
C PHE A 522 7.48 -25.55 -2.55
N ALA A 523 6.17 -25.32 -2.51
CA ALA A 523 5.23 -26.36 -2.87
C ALA A 523 5.29 -26.67 -4.37
N ASP A 524 5.01 -27.91 -4.71
CA ASP A 524 4.93 -28.40 -6.10
C ASP A 524 6.22 -28.18 -6.93
N CYS A 525 7.40 -28.23 -6.25
CA CYS A 525 8.72 -28.28 -6.89
C CYS A 525 9.07 -29.76 -7.17
N TYR A 526 8.49 -30.32 -8.24
CA TYR A 526 8.50 -31.77 -8.51
C TYR A 526 9.88 -32.37 -8.87
N GLU A 527 10.83 -31.55 -9.31
CA GLU A 527 12.21 -31.99 -9.62
C GLU A 527 13.21 -31.67 -8.47
N LEU A 528 12.73 -31.35 -7.25
CA LEU A 528 13.63 -31.00 -6.14
C LEU A 528 14.47 -32.21 -5.73
N GLU A 529 15.79 -32.06 -5.77
CA GLU A 529 16.78 -33.12 -5.47
C GLU A 529 17.52 -32.78 -4.15
N GLU A 530 17.92 -31.54 -3.96
CA GLU A 530 18.79 -31.13 -2.87
C GLU A 530 18.36 -29.80 -2.24
N VAL A 531 18.41 -29.75 -0.92
CA VAL A 531 18.24 -28.53 -0.12
C VAL A 531 19.46 -28.38 0.77
N THR A 532 20.15 -27.26 0.71
CA THR A 532 21.21 -26.91 1.64
C THR A 532 20.73 -25.84 2.60
N VAL A 533 20.89 -26.03 3.89
CA VAL A 533 20.56 -25.03 4.92
C VAL A 533 21.81 -24.76 5.75
N LYS A 534 22.34 -23.52 5.65
CA LYS A 534 23.56 -23.13 6.39
C LYS A 534 23.28 -22.71 7.84
N ALA A 535 22.01 -22.58 8.23
CA ALA A 535 21.63 -22.18 9.59
C ALA A 535 21.95 -23.30 10.59
N SER A 536 22.59 -22.94 11.70
CA SER A 536 22.92 -23.88 12.78
C SER A 536 21.71 -24.31 13.61
N VAL A 537 20.64 -23.52 13.59
CA VAL A 537 19.33 -23.83 14.18
C VAL A 537 18.34 -23.99 13.04
N PRO A 538 17.54 -25.06 13.00
CA PRO A 538 16.53 -25.24 11.94
C PRO A 538 15.63 -24.01 11.82
N PRO A 539 15.50 -23.42 10.62
CA PRO A 539 14.52 -22.35 10.39
C PRO A 539 13.10 -22.84 10.69
N GLN A 540 12.26 -21.94 11.17
CA GLN A 540 10.85 -22.22 11.38
C GLN A 540 10.17 -22.49 10.03
N VAL A 541 9.55 -23.65 9.87
CA VAL A 541 8.83 -24.09 8.68
C VAL A 541 7.48 -24.67 9.09
N VAL A 542 6.54 -24.71 8.16
CA VAL A 542 5.27 -25.42 8.34
C VAL A 542 5.25 -26.66 7.45
N VAL A 543 4.44 -27.65 7.80
CA VAL A 543 4.38 -28.96 7.08
C VAL A 543 4.17 -28.77 5.58
N THR A 544 3.43 -27.76 5.19
CA THR A 544 3.11 -27.44 3.79
C THR A 544 4.15 -26.59 3.07
N SER A 545 5.23 -26.14 3.74
CA SER A 545 6.26 -25.29 3.08
C SER A 545 6.92 -25.98 1.88
N PHE A 546 7.00 -27.32 1.89
CA PHE A 546 7.56 -28.17 0.82
C PHE A 546 6.53 -29.23 0.38
N ASP A 547 5.26 -28.85 0.29
CA ASP A 547 4.22 -29.77 -0.15
C ASP A 547 4.45 -30.18 -1.62
N GLY A 548 4.14 -31.43 -1.98
CA GLY A 548 4.39 -31.93 -3.33
C GLY A 548 5.86 -32.20 -3.69
N MET A 549 6.83 -32.03 -2.78
CA MET A 549 8.23 -32.39 -3.06
C MET A 549 8.40 -33.91 -3.29
N PRO A 550 9.37 -34.34 -4.12
CA PRO A 550 9.70 -35.75 -4.29
C PRO A 550 10.13 -36.45 -2.99
N ASP A 551 9.97 -37.77 -2.93
CA ASP A 551 10.57 -38.56 -1.86
C ASP A 551 12.09 -38.62 -1.99
N GLY A 552 12.79 -38.59 -0.84
CA GLY A 552 14.24 -38.80 -0.80
C GLY A 552 15.07 -37.54 -1.11
N VAL A 553 14.49 -36.36 -1.12
CA VAL A 553 15.23 -35.10 -1.24
C VAL A 553 16.30 -35.03 -0.16
N VAL A 554 17.55 -34.73 -0.55
CA VAL A 554 18.69 -34.65 0.35
C VAL A 554 18.76 -33.24 1.00
N LEU A 555 18.86 -33.22 2.32
CA LEU A 555 19.03 -31.98 3.09
C LEU A 555 20.45 -31.92 3.64
N HIS A 556 21.24 -30.99 3.13
CA HIS A 556 22.59 -30.71 3.60
C HIS A 556 22.55 -29.65 4.70
N VAL A 557 23.09 -29.98 5.88
CA VAL A 557 23.13 -29.07 7.04
C VAL A 557 24.52 -29.11 7.69
N PRO A 558 24.90 -28.11 8.49
CA PRO A 558 26.16 -28.18 9.25
C PRO A 558 26.21 -29.43 10.11
N GLU A 559 27.35 -30.14 10.11
CA GLU A 559 27.53 -31.43 10.82
C GLU A 559 27.03 -31.37 12.27
N ALA A 560 27.37 -30.28 12.99
CA ALA A 560 26.95 -30.08 14.37
C ALA A 560 25.42 -29.92 14.57
N SER A 561 24.67 -29.70 13.50
CA SER A 561 23.23 -29.41 13.53
C SER A 561 22.37 -30.59 13.07
N VAL A 562 22.97 -31.65 12.55
CA VAL A 562 22.25 -32.82 11.99
C VAL A 562 21.18 -33.34 12.93
N ASP A 563 21.49 -33.50 14.22
CA ASP A 563 20.53 -34.01 15.19
C ASP A 563 19.36 -33.05 15.45
N ALA A 564 19.58 -31.74 15.34
CA ALA A 564 18.53 -30.74 15.51
C ALA A 564 17.53 -30.84 14.35
N TYR A 565 18.01 -30.94 13.10
CA TYR A 565 17.17 -31.08 11.92
C TYR A 565 16.41 -32.42 11.87
N ARG A 566 17.04 -33.51 12.30
CA ARG A 566 16.38 -34.83 12.39
C ARG A 566 15.26 -34.90 13.44
N ARG A 567 15.32 -34.03 14.48
CA ARG A 567 14.26 -33.94 15.51
C ARG A 567 13.12 -33.02 15.11
N ASP A 568 13.33 -32.13 14.15
CA ASP A 568 12.31 -31.21 13.69
C ASP A 568 11.24 -31.98 12.87
N PRO A 569 9.95 -31.79 13.15
CA PRO A 569 8.87 -32.58 12.53
C PRO A 569 8.66 -32.33 11.04
N VAL A 570 9.22 -31.26 10.50
CA VAL A 570 9.13 -30.94 9.06
C VAL A 570 10.44 -31.28 8.36
N TRP A 571 11.58 -30.86 8.92
CA TRP A 571 12.88 -31.12 8.32
C TRP A 571 13.27 -32.61 8.32
N ASN A 572 12.71 -33.43 9.20
CA ASN A 572 12.94 -34.88 9.21
C ASN A 572 12.33 -35.62 8.02
N ARG A 573 11.51 -34.99 7.19
CA ARG A 573 10.98 -35.54 5.94
C ARG A 573 12.04 -35.66 4.84
N PHE A 574 13.17 -34.98 5.02
CA PHE A 574 14.31 -35.01 4.11
C PHE A 574 15.35 -36.07 4.55
N VAL A 575 16.20 -36.47 3.59
CA VAL A 575 17.38 -37.29 3.90
C VAL A 575 18.47 -36.38 4.46
N VAL A 576 18.56 -36.23 5.80
CA VAL A 576 19.46 -35.25 6.46
C VAL A 576 20.89 -35.76 6.45
N VAL A 577 21.80 -34.99 5.85
CA VAL A 577 23.24 -35.24 5.71
C VAL A 577 24.02 -34.05 6.25
N GLY A 578 25.06 -34.28 7.06
CA GLY A 578 25.99 -33.27 7.53
C GLY A 578 27.09 -32.94 6.52
N TYR A 579 27.60 -31.71 6.53
CA TYR A 579 28.76 -31.25 5.77
C TYR A 579 29.69 -30.42 6.62
#